data_df04bd03bb613dc8fd1787cecda1514c
#
_entry.id   df04bd03bb613dc8fd1787cecda1514c
#
_cell.length_a   1.000
_cell.length_b   1.000
_cell.length_c   1.000
_cell.angle_alpha   90.00
_cell.angle_beta   90.00
_cell.angle_gamma   90.00
#
_symmetry.space_group_name_H-M   'P 1'
#
loop_
_entity.id
_entity.type
_entity.pdbx_description
1 polymer ?
#
loop_
_entity_poly.entity_id
_entity_poly.type
_entity_poly.pdbx_seq_one_letter_code
_entity_poly.pdbx_strand_id
1 'polypeptide(L)'
;GTGVRLAVENTEGEEYLFALLDAFRDNDTVGFCWDSGHEMCYNHSRDLLARYGDRLLATHIDDNLGIRDHAGKITWHDDLHLLPFDGIADWDYNAARLRCCGCPEVLTFELTTRSKPNRRENDVYARMEPEDYLTEAYKRACRVAAKLRRIHPDA
;
A
#
# COMPACT_ATOMS: atom_id res chain seq x y z
N GLY A 1 10.07 11.08 26.37
CA GLY A 1 10.16 10.38 25.05
C GLY A 1 10.22 11.38 23.92
N THR A 2 10.69 10.97 22.75
CA THR A 2 10.86 11.83 21.57
C THR A 2 9.53 12.13 20.82
N GLY A 3 8.45 11.42 21.18
CA GLY A 3 7.17 11.50 20.45
C GLY A 3 7.18 10.82 19.08
N VAL A 4 8.28 10.16 18.69
CA VAL A 4 8.40 9.43 17.42
C VAL A 4 7.68 8.08 17.54
N ARG A 5 6.87 7.75 16.52
CA ARG A 5 6.27 6.42 16.34
C ARG A 5 6.96 5.70 15.19
N LEU A 6 7.07 4.38 15.29
CA LEU A 6 7.63 3.50 14.27
C LEU A 6 6.50 2.70 13.64
N ALA A 7 6.37 2.78 12.33
CA ALA A 7 5.47 1.94 11.57
C ALA A 7 6.26 0.87 10.81
N VAL A 8 5.97 -0.41 11.08
CA VAL A 8 6.63 -1.55 10.42
C VAL A 8 5.82 -1.92 9.20
N GLU A 9 6.48 -1.98 8.06
CA GLU A 9 5.85 -2.22 6.77
C GLU A 9 5.76 -3.71 6.42
N ASN A 10 4.71 -4.09 5.71
CA ASN A 10 4.59 -5.42 5.11
C ASN A 10 5.43 -5.51 3.84
N THR A 11 6.52 -6.23 3.93
CA THR A 11 7.42 -6.57 2.81
C THR A 11 7.53 -8.08 2.66
N GLU A 12 8.53 -8.57 1.90
CA GLU A 12 8.92 -9.98 1.95
C GLU A 12 9.36 -10.35 3.37
N GLY A 13 9.19 -11.63 3.74
CA GLY A 13 9.51 -12.06 5.10
C GLY A 13 8.41 -11.68 6.11
N GLU A 14 7.18 -11.94 5.76
CA GLU A 14 5.96 -11.70 6.55
C GLU A 14 6.09 -12.16 8.01
N GLU A 15 6.84 -13.24 8.25
CA GLU A 15 7.14 -13.75 9.60
C GLU A 15 7.88 -12.75 10.48
N TYR A 16 8.71 -11.88 9.90
CA TYR A 16 9.41 -10.82 10.66
C TYR A 16 8.45 -9.70 11.05
N LEU A 17 7.54 -9.32 10.15
CA LEU A 17 6.47 -8.38 10.46
C LEU A 17 5.64 -8.87 11.65
N PHE A 18 5.20 -10.15 11.61
CA PHE A 18 4.39 -10.75 12.66
C PHE A 18 5.15 -10.79 13.98
N ALA A 19 6.40 -11.23 13.97
CA ALA A 19 7.23 -11.30 15.17
C ALA A 19 7.43 -9.92 15.80
N LEU A 20 7.69 -8.88 15.00
CA LEU A 20 7.86 -7.52 15.49
C LEU A 20 6.57 -6.95 16.07
N LEU A 21 5.46 -7.03 15.33
CA LEU A 21 4.18 -6.49 15.81
C LEU A 21 3.68 -7.24 17.05
N ASP A 22 3.91 -8.55 17.14
CA ASP A 22 3.54 -9.34 18.32
C ASP A 22 4.43 -9.04 19.54
N ALA A 23 5.73 -8.85 19.33
CA ALA A 23 6.66 -8.48 20.40
C ALA A 23 6.36 -7.11 21.02
N PHE A 24 5.81 -6.19 20.22
CA PHE A 24 5.47 -4.83 20.64
C PHE A 24 3.95 -4.59 20.72
N ARG A 25 3.15 -5.64 20.96
CA ARG A 25 1.69 -5.52 20.95
C ARG A 25 1.12 -4.51 21.94
N ASP A 26 1.77 -4.37 23.08
CA ASP A 26 1.35 -3.46 24.16
C ASP A 26 2.09 -2.11 24.11
N ASN A 27 2.65 -1.75 22.94
CA ASN A 27 3.44 -0.54 22.76
C ASN A 27 2.83 0.37 21.70
N ASP A 28 2.25 1.50 22.13
CA ASP A 28 1.55 2.47 21.28
C ASP A 28 2.48 3.21 20.30
N THR A 29 3.80 3.12 20.50
CA THR A 29 4.77 3.79 19.62
C THR A 29 5.23 2.93 18.45
N VAL A 30 4.89 1.63 18.44
CA VAL A 30 5.18 0.71 17.35
C VAL A 30 3.87 0.23 16.73
N GLY A 31 3.71 0.42 15.45
CA GLY A 31 2.51 0.02 14.73
C GLY A 31 2.79 -0.45 13.32
N PHE A 32 1.75 -0.50 12.53
CA PHE A 32 1.74 -1.08 11.19
C PHE A 32 1.78 0.02 10.13
N CYS A 33 2.59 -0.16 9.09
CA CYS A 33 2.49 0.55 7.82
C CYS A 33 1.96 -0.42 6.78
N TRP A 34 0.78 -0.14 6.25
CA TRP A 34 0.20 -0.96 5.20
C TRP A 34 0.63 -0.48 3.83
N ASP A 35 1.36 -1.34 3.13
CA ASP A 35 1.67 -1.19 1.72
C ASP A 35 0.72 -2.05 0.89
N SER A 36 -0.02 -1.39 -0.02
CA SER A 36 -1.05 -2.03 -0.82
C SER A 36 -0.50 -2.89 -1.96
N GLY A 37 0.60 -2.48 -2.55
CA GLY A 37 1.28 -3.24 -3.60
C GLY A 37 2.04 -4.44 -3.05
N HIS A 38 2.73 -4.27 -1.93
CA HIS A 38 3.39 -5.38 -1.22
C HIS A 38 2.41 -6.45 -0.77
N GLU A 39 1.21 -6.07 -0.30
CA GLU A 39 0.17 -7.05 0.02
C GLU A 39 -0.15 -7.93 -1.19
N MET A 40 -0.20 -7.35 -2.39
CA MET A 40 -0.49 -8.08 -3.63
C MET A 40 0.67 -8.95 -4.11
N CYS A 41 1.91 -8.50 -3.98
CA CYS A 41 3.07 -9.19 -4.55
C CYS A 41 3.87 -10.01 -3.52
N TYR A 42 4.01 -9.57 -2.27
CA TYR A 42 4.78 -10.31 -1.25
C TYR A 42 3.90 -11.13 -0.31
N ASN A 43 2.71 -10.65 0.00
CA ASN A 43 1.86 -11.25 1.02
C ASN A 43 0.71 -12.09 0.44
N HIS A 44 0.75 -12.42 -0.84
CA HIS A 44 -0.26 -13.24 -1.54
C HIS A 44 -1.69 -12.71 -1.39
N SER A 45 -1.87 -11.40 -1.36
CA SER A 45 -3.15 -10.72 -1.14
C SER A 45 -3.85 -11.15 0.15
N ARG A 46 -3.10 -11.52 1.19
CA ARG A 46 -3.66 -11.76 2.52
C ARG A 46 -4.15 -10.45 3.11
N ASP A 47 -5.28 -10.48 3.75
CA ASP A 47 -5.84 -9.27 4.39
C ASP A 47 -5.09 -8.91 5.67
N LEU A 48 -3.99 -8.18 5.52
CA LEU A 48 -3.18 -7.72 6.66
C LEU A 48 -3.84 -6.59 7.44
N LEU A 49 -4.73 -5.82 6.80
CA LEU A 49 -5.55 -4.83 7.51
C LEU A 49 -6.54 -5.48 8.47
N ALA A 50 -7.13 -6.63 8.11
CA ALA A 50 -7.97 -7.38 9.04
C ALA A 50 -7.19 -7.87 10.26
N ARG A 51 -5.88 -8.13 10.12
CA ARG A 51 -5.04 -8.64 11.21
C ARG A 51 -4.42 -7.54 12.08
N TYR A 52 -3.97 -6.45 11.47
CA TYR A 52 -3.17 -5.42 12.14
C TYR A 52 -3.70 -3.99 11.95
N GLY A 53 -4.90 -3.86 11.39
CA GLY A 53 -5.48 -2.55 11.10
C GLY A 53 -5.76 -1.70 12.34
N ASP A 54 -5.98 -2.32 13.50
CA ASP A 54 -6.09 -1.64 14.79
C ASP A 54 -4.80 -0.95 15.23
N ARG A 55 -3.67 -1.30 14.59
CA ARG A 55 -2.35 -0.72 14.82
C ARG A 55 -1.83 0.10 13.65
N LEU A 56 -2.68 0.44 12.69
CA LEU A 56 -2.31 1.16 11.48
C LEU A 56 -1.84 2.58 11.82
N LEU A 57 -0.60 2.90 11.53
CA LEU A 57 0.01 4.22 11.74
C LEU A 57 0.31 4.95 10.43
N ALA A 58 0.57 4.21 9.36
CA ALA A 58 0.97 4.76 8.08
C ALA A 58 0.47 3.89 6.92
N THR A 59 0.52 4.44 5.73
CA THR A 59 0.24 3.71 4.48
C THR A 59 1.33 3.98 3.48
N HIS A 60 1.65 2.98 2.64
CA HIS A 60 2.26 3.14 1.34
C HIS A 60 1.24 2.68 0.31
N ILE A 61 0.69 3.62 -0.43
CA ILE A 61 -0.39 3.36 -1.39
C ILE A 61 0.19 3.36 -2.80
N ASP A 62 0.08 2.25 -3.46
CA ASP A 62 0.40 2.07 -4.87
C ASP A 62 -0.49 0.99 -5.46
N ASP A 63 -0.42 0.81 -6.77
CA ASP A 63 -1.12 -0.27 -7.46
C ASP A 63 -0.13 -1.27 -8.04
N ASN A 64 -0.62 -2.48 -8.31
CA ASN A 64 0.22 -3.58 -8.74
C ASN A 64 -0.56 -4.52 -9.66
N LEU A 65 0.13 -5.44 -10.30
CA LEU A 65 -0.47 -6.49 -11.16
C LEU A 65 -0.45 -7.87 -10.50
N GLY A 66 -0.07 -7.93 -9.23
CA GLY A 66 0.09 -9.18 -8.50
C GLY A 66 1.28 -10.01 -8.97
N ILE A 67 1.35 -11.25 -8.48
CA ILE A 67 2.44 -12.19 -8.76
C ILE A 67 2.25 -12.81 -10.14
N ARG A 68 3.29 -12.78 -10.98
CA ARG A 68 3.26 -13.42 -12.31
C ARG A 68 3.48 -14.93 -12.26
N ASP A 69 4.35 -15.39 -11.37
CA ASP A 69 4.71 -16.80 -11.21
C ASP A 69 4.29 -17.31 -9.84
N HIS A 70 3.08 -17.84 -9.75
CA HIS A 70 2.54 -18.38 -8.50
C HIS A 70 3.23 -19.67 -8.02
N ALA A 71 3.98 -20.35 -8.88
CA ALA A 71 4.75 -21.54 -8.54
C ALA A 71 6.22 -21.23 -8.24
N GLY A 72 6.68 -20.05 -8.62
CA GLY A 72 8.05 -19.59 -8.47
C GLY A 72 8.33 -18.87 -7.15
N LYS A 73 9.55 -18.37 -7.06
CA LYS A 73 9.95 -17.53 -5.95
C LYS A 73 9.37 -16.12 -6.14
N ILE A 74 8.71 -15.61 -5.11
CA ILE A 74 8.31 -14.20 -5.05
C ILE A 74 9.55 -13.33 -5.12
N THR A 75 9.52 -12.33 -5.97
CA THR A 75 10.63 -11.42 -6.18
C THR A 75 10.15 -9.97 -6.27
N TRP A 76 11.03 -9.04 -5.94
CA TRP A 76 10.82 -7.61 -6.09
C TRP A 76 10.51 -7.15 -7.54
N HIS A 77 10.64 -8.04 -8.53
CA HIS A 77 10.31 -7.73 -9.93
C HIS A 77 8.79 -7.56 -10.17
N ASP A 78 7.96 -8.07 -9.30
CA ASP A 78 6.50 -7.94 -9.38
C ASP A 78 5.97 -6.76 -8.56
N ASP A 79 6.84 -6.15 -7.78
CA ASP A 79 6.55 -4.97 -7.01
C ASP A 79 6.73 -3.71 -7.88
N LEU A 80 5.64 -3.21 -8.45
CA LEU A 80 5.66 -2.25 -9.55
C LEU A 80 5.49 -0.80 -9.14
N HIS A 81 4.90 -0.52 -7.99
CA HIS A 81 4.58 0.83 -7.50
C HIS A 81 3.88 1.70 -8.55
N LEU A 82 2.83 1.16 -9.18
CA LEU A 82 2.03 1.87 -10.18
C LEU A 82 1.18 2.97 -9.52
N LEU A 83 0.79 3.95 -10.31
CA LEU A 83 -0.25 4.88 -9.89
C LEU A 83 -1.55 4.11 -9.57
N PRO A 84 -2.28 4.47 -8.51
CA PRO A 84 -3.58 3.89 -8.22
C PRO A 84 -4.52 3.91 -9.44
N PHE A 85 -5.22 2.81 -9.68
CA PHE A 85 -6.10 2.53 -10.83
C PHE A 85 -5.39 2.19 -12.15
N ASP A 86 -4.08 2.03 -12.16
CA ASP A 86 -3.33 1.52 -13.32
C ASP A 86 -2.95 0.04 -13.18
N GLY A 87 -3.16 -0.53 -11.98
CA GLY A 87 -3.04 -1.96 -11.69
C GLY A 87 -4.39 -2.66 -11.58
N ILE A 88 -4.42 -3.71 -10.76
CA ILE A 88 -5.61 -4.55 -10.55
C ILE A 88 -6.20 -4.45 -9.14
N ALA A 89 -5.73 -3.51 -8.31
CA ALA A 89 -6.24 -3.34 -6.96
C ALA A 89 -7.71 -2.89 -6.97
N ASP A 90 -8.54 -3.57 -6.18
CA ASP A 90 -9.92 -3.14 -5.93
C ASP A 90 -9.92 -1.99 -4.91
N TRP A 91 -9.98 -0.77 -5.41
CA TRP A 91 -9.95 0.43 -4.59
C TRP A 91 -11.21 0.68 -3.78
N ASP A 92 -12.36 0.13 -4.16
CA ASP A 92 -13.57 0.18 -3.32
C ASP A 92 -13.43 -0.75 -2.12
N TYR A 93 -12.91 -1.96 -2.33
CA TYR A 93 -12.61 -2.92 -1.27
C TYR A 93 -11.51 -2.38 -0.34
N ASN A 94 -10.40 -1.89 -0.88
CA ASN A 94 -9.30 -1.32 -0.10
C ASN A 94 -9.74 -0.12 0.75
N ALA A 95 -10.54 0.77 0.18
CA ALA A 95 -11.11 1.89 0.92
C ALA A 95 -12.06 1.44 2.06
N ALA A 96 -12.85 0.38 1.84
CA ALA A 96 -13.71 -0.18 2.88
C ALA A 96 -12.88 -0.74 4.05
N ARG A 97 -11.83 -1.51 3.76
CA ARG A 97 -10.91 -2.05 4.78
C ARG A 97 -10.23 -0.94 5.60
N LEU A 98 -9.68 0.06 4.92
CA LEU A 98 -9.02 1.20 5.58
C LEU A 98 -9.98 1.96 6.50
N ARG A 99 -11.23 2.16 6.10
CA ARG A 99 -12.24 2.79 6.98
C ARG A 99 -12.46 1.99 8.27
N CYS A 100 -12.49 0.67 8.17
CA CYS A 100 -12.66 -0.21 9.35
C CYS A 100 -11.46 -0.15 10.30
N CYS A 101 -10.28 0.22 9.82
CA CYS A 101 -9.05 0.28 10.61
C CYS A 101 -8.82 1.62 11.32
N GLY A 102 -9.68 2.63 11.12
CA GLY A 102 -9.38 3.97 11.60
C GLY A 102 -8.24 4.61 10.77
N CYS A 103 -8.46 4.75 9.47
CA CYS A 103 -7.52 5.29 8.48
C CYS A 103 -6.68 6.46 9.04
N PRO A 104 -5.36 6.48 8.85
CA PRO A 104 -4.51 7.57 9.29
C PRO A 104 -4.91 8.90 8.62
N GLU A 105 -4.66 10.02 9.30
CA GLU A 105 -4.97 11.37 8.77
C GLU A 105 -4.23 11.69 7.48
N VAL A 106 -3.05 11.11 7.31
CA VAL A 106 -2.19 11.29 6.14
C VAL A 106 -2.05 9.97 5.40
N LEU A 107 -2.37 9.99 4.12
CA LEU A 107 -2.09 8.88 3.21
C LEU A 107 -0.76 9.13 2.51
N THR A 108 0.18 8.22 2.66
CA THR A 108 1.44 8.23 1.92
C THR A 108 1.31 7.31 0.70
N PHE A 109 1.80 7.78 -0.43
CA PHE A 109 1.85 7.03 -1.68
C PHE A 109 3.31 6.72 -2.01
N GLU A 110 3.62 5.45 -2.26
CA GLU A 110 4.94 5.02 -2.68
C GLU A 110 4.92 4.68 -4.18
N LEU A 111 5.35 5.62 -4.99
CA LEU A 111 5.20 5.56 -6.44
C LEU A 111 6.55 5.67 -7.14
N THR A 112 6.70 5.02 -8.29
CA THR A 112 7.92 5.12 -9.10
C THR A 112 7.63 5.34 -10.58
N THR A 113 8.51 6.11 -11.24
CA THR A 113 8.50 6.26 -12.70
C THR A 113 9.37 5.22 -13.40
N ARG A 114 10.08 4.35 -12.65
CA ARG A 114 11.03 3.40 -13.22
C ARG A 114 10.43 2.02 -13.32
N SER A 115 10.46 1.44 -14.51
CA SER A 115 10.14 0.03 -14.70
C SER A 115 11.20 -0.87 -14.07
N LYS A 116 10.78 -1.97 -13.48
CA LYS A 116 11.68 -3.04 -13.01
C LYS A 116 12.41 -3.68 -14.21
N PRO A 117 13.56 -4.35 -14.01
CA PRO A 117 14.27 -5.03 -15.10
C PRO A 117 13.36 -5.98 -15.89
N ASN A 118 13.42 -5.87 -17.20
CA ASN A 118 12.57 -6.63 -18.15
C ASN A 118 11.06 -6.37 -18.00
N ARG A 119 10.68 -5.26 -17.38
CA ARG A 119 9.31 -4.75 -17.25
C ARG A 119 9.20 -3.41 -17.99
N ARG A 120 7.98 -3.00 -18.33
CA ARG A 120 7.72 -1.75 -19.06
C ARG A 120 6.51 -0.98 -18.59
N GLU A 121 5.89 -1.42 -17.52
CA GLU A 121 4.63 -0.89 -17.03
C GLU A 121 4.75 0.60 -16.65
N ASN A 122 5.89 0.99 -16.05
CA ASN A 122 6.15 2.36 -15.65
C ASN A 122 6.79 3.23 -16.77
N ASP A 123 7.07 2.67 -17.95
CA ASP A 123 7.71 3.42 -19.06
C ASP A 123 6.82 4.60 -19.50
N VAL A 124 5.52 4.52 -19.32
CA VAL A 124 4.58 5.63 -19.59
C VAL A 124 4.86 6.81 -18.67
N TYR A 125 5.12 6.56 -17.40
CA TYR A 125 5.44 7.60 -16.41
C TYR A 125 6.81 8.20 -16.63
N ALA A 126 7.80 7.38 -17.02
CA ALA A 126 9.16 7.83 -17.30
C ALA A 126 9.25 8.82 -18.48
N ARG A 127 8.20 8.92 -19.30
CA ARG A 127 8.10 9.85 -20.43
C ARG A 127 7.36 11.14 -20.09
N MET A 128 6.76 11.21 -18.92
CA MET A 128 6.05 12.40 -18.47
C MET A 128 7.03 13.43 -17.93
N GLU A 129 6.71 14.71 -18.12
CA GLU A 129 7.40 15.75 -17.36
C GLU A 129 7.09 15.57 -15.85
N PRO A 130 8.02 15.91 -14.94
CA PRO A 130 7.82 15.70 -13.51
C PRO A 130 6.54 16.33 -12.96
N GLU A 131 6.18 17.52 -13.42
CA GLU A 131 4.97 18.24 -13.02
C GLU A 131 3.70 17.49 -13.48
N ASP A 132 3.71 16.93 -14.67
CA ASP A 132 2.58 16.16 -15.21
C ASP A 132 2.40 14.86 -14.44
N TYR A 133 3.50 14.16 -14.13
CA TYR A 133 3.48 12.94 -13.32
C TYR A 133 2.93 13.21 -11.91
N LEU A 134 3.43 14.26 -11.24
CA LEU A 134 2.95 14.64 -9.91
C LEU A 134 1.48 15.07 -9.92
N THR A 135 1.06 15.77 -10.99
CA THR A 135 -0.34 16.17 -11.18
C THR A 135 -1.24 14.93 -11.30
N GLU A 136 -0.82 13.94 -12.09
CA GLU A 136 -1.59 12.70 -12.25
C GLU A 136 -1.60 11.87 -10.96
N ALA A 137 -0.47 11.75 -10.28
CA ALA A 137 -0.37 11.09 -8.98
C ALA A 137 -1.33 11.74 -7.96
N TYR A 138 -1.37 13.07 -7.90
CA TYR A 138 -2.28 13.79 -7.03
C TYR A 138 -3.76 13.55 -7.36
N LYS A 139 -4.13 13.54 -8.66
CA LYS A 139 -5.49 13.20 -9.07
C LYS A 139 -5.90 11.80 -8.62
N ARG A 140 -4.99 10.81 -8.75
CA ARG A 140 -5.23 9.43 -8.30
C ARG A 140 -5.36 9.38 -6.77
N ALA A 141 -4.51 10.08 -6.04
CA ALA A 141 -4.61 10.22 -4.60
C ALA A 141 -5.97 10.81 -4.16
N CYS A 142 -6.44 11.86 -4.83
CA CYS A 142 -7.77 12.44 -4.58
C CYS A 142 -8.90 11.44 -4.85
N ARG A 143 -8.78 10.60 -5.87
CA ARG A 143 -9.78 9.54 -6.15
C ARG A 143 -9.81 8.48 -5.05
N VAL A 144 -8.65 8.04 -4.53
CA VAL A 144 -8.56 7.14 -3.39
C VAL A 144 -9.19 7.79 -2.16
N ALA A 145 -8.82 9.02 -1.84
CA ALA A 145 -9.38 9.76 -0.71
C ALA A 145 -10.90 9.96 -0.81
N ALA A 146 -11.42 10.19 -2.01
CA ALA A 146 -12.87 10.29 -2.25
C ALA A 146 -13.60 8.98 -1.94
N LYS A 147 -12.98 7.82 -2.24
CA LYS A 147 -13.55 6.51 -1.88
C LYS A 147 -13.56 6.30 -0.36
N LEU A 148 -12.55 6.78 0.35
CA LEU A 148 -12.51 6.72 1.82
C LEU A 148 -13.60 7.58 2.48
N ARG A 149 -14.00 8.68 1.84
CA ARG A 149 -15.03 9.62 2.35
C ARG A 149 -16.46 9.21 2.01
N ARG A 150 -16.68 8.22 1.15
CA ARG A 150 -18.04 7.76 0.82
C ARG A 150 -18.68 7.16 2.08
N ILE A 151 -19.50 7.96 2.75
CA ILE A 151 -20.45 7.49 3.73
C ILE A 151 -21.51 6.71 2.95
N HIS A 152 -21.75 5.46 3.29
CA HIS A 152 -22.92 4.76 2.74
C HIS A 152 -24.16 5.55 3.19
N PRO A 153 -25.06 5.92 2.29
CA PRO A 153 -26.30 6.66 2.66
C PRO A 153 -27.27 5.84 3.52
N ASP A 154 -26.93 4.58 3.84
CA ASP A 154 -27.81 3.62 4.51
C ASP A 154 -27.16 3.06 5.83
N ALA A 155 -26.40 3.86 6.56
CA ALA A 155 -25.91 3.50 7.91
C ALA A 155 -26.69 4.29 8.99
#